data_bc36d8f42827ce582c45da572e1ca736
#
_entry.id   bc36d8f42827ce582c45da572e1ca736
#
_cell.length_a   1.000
_cell.length_b   1.000
_cell.length_c   1.000
_cell.angle_alpha   90.00
_cell.angle_beta   90.00
_cell.angle_gamma   90.00
#
_symmetry.space_group_name_H-M   'P 1'
#
loop_
_entity.id
_entity.type
_entity.pdbx_description
1 polymer ?
#
loop_
_entity_poly.entity_id
_entity_poly.type
_entity_poly.pdbx_seq_one_letter_code
_entity_poly.pdbx_strand_id
1 'polypeptide(L)'
;MDQQQISAYLLKNGVRPLQKRVKIMNYLVSKRNHPTVDMIYCDLIHEISGLSKTTVYNVLNLFVESGVALAINIEGNEIRYDADTSTHGHFKCKICTGVMDFRIKKEDLPDPGLDGFRIDEQHYYLKGVCSFCANKIEA
;
A
#
# COMPACT_ATOMS: atom_id res chain seq x y z
N MET A 1 12.37 -3.49 9.17
CA MET A 1 12.86 -4.83 8.75
C MET A 1 14.18 -4.70 8.00
N ASP A 2 15.14 -5.54 8.33
CA ASP A 2 16.35 -5.65 7.51
C ASP A 2 16.12 -6.60 6.32
N GLN A 3 17.12 -6.72 5.46
CA GLN A 3 17.01 -7.53 4.25
C GLN A 3 16.73 -9.01 4.54
N GLN A 4 17.32 -9.56 5.59
CA GLN A 4 17.10 -10.96 5.98
C GLN A 4 15.67 -11.17 6.47
N GLN A 5 15.15 -10.24 7.25
CA GLN A 5 13.78 -10.29 7.75
C GLN A 5 12.78 -10.18 6.61
N ILE A 6 13.04 -9.33 5.62
CA ILE A 6 12.19 -9.20 4.43
C ILE A 6 12.20 -10.49 3.63
N SER A 7 13.38 -11.08 3.41
CA SER A 7 13.51 -12.36 2.68
C SER A 7 12.74 -13.47 3.38
N ALA A 8 12.85 -13.57 4.69
CA ALA A 8 12.13 -14.56 5.48
C ALA A 8 10.62 -14.35 5.43
N TYR A 9 10.18 -13.09 5.50
CA TYR A 9 8.76 -12.73 5.43
C TYR A 9 8.16 -13.10 4.08
N LEU A 10 8.86 -12.80 2.99
CA LEU A 10 8.41 -13.17 1.64
C LEU A 10 8.32 -14.68 1.49
N LEU A 11 9.36 -15.40 1.92
CA LEU A 11 9.41 -16.84 1.82
C LEU A 11 8.27 -17.51 2.61
N LYS A 12 8.00 -17.02 3.81
CA LYS A 12 6.89 -17.50 4.64
C LYS A 12 5.54 -17.38 3.95
N ASN A 13 5.39 -16.37 3.10
CA ASN A 13 4.15 -16.11 2.37
C ASN A 13 4.16 -16.64 0.94
N GLY A 14 5.07 -17.55 0.63
CA GLY A 14 5.12 -18.22 -0.66
C GLY A 14 5.76 -17.41 -1.78
N VAL A 15 6.48 -16.34 -1.45
CA VAL A 15 7.17 -15.49 -2.41
C VAL A 15 8.66 -15.73 -2.34
N ARG A 16 9.23 -16.16 -3.47
CA ARG A 16 10.67 -16.37 -3.58
C ARG A 16 11.40 -15.04 -3.40
N PRO A 17 12.37 -14.92 -2.48
CA PRO A 17 13.01 -13.64 -2.18
C PRO A 17 14.11 -13.27 -3.19
N LEU A 18 13.72 -13.10 -4.46
CA LEU A 18 14.61 -12.61 -5.49
C LEU A 18 15.02 -11.16 -5.20
N GLN A 19 16.20 -10.74 -5.65
CA GLN A 19 16.76 -9.43 -5.32
C GLN A 19 15.80 -8.27 -5.61
N LYS A 20 15.17 -8.26 -6.78
CA LYS A 20 14.23 -7.20 -7.14
C LYS A 20 13.03 -7.16 -6.19
N ARG A 21 12.53 -8.33 -5.83
CA ARG A 21 11.39 -8.46 -4.91
C ARG A 21 11.73 -7.96 -3.51
N VAL A 22 12.90 -8.34 -3.01
CA VAL A 22 13.36 -7.88 -1.69
C VAL A 22 13.52 -6.37 -1.67
N LYS A 23 14.12 -5.78 -2.71
CA LYS A 23 14.32 -4.33 -2.80
C LYS A 23 13.00 -3.57 -2.89
N ILE A 24 12.03 -4.06 -3.66
CA ILE A 24 10.72 -3.42 -3.77
C ILE A 24 9.96 -3.53 -2.45
N MET A 25 9.99 -4.69 -1.79
CA MET A 25 9.37 -4.81 -0.46
C MET A 25 10.03 -3.90 0.56
N ASN A 26 11.36 -3.81 0.55
CA ASN A 26 12.08 -2.89 1.43
C ASN A 26 11.65 -1.43 1.20
N TYR A 27 11.45 -1.05 -0.05
CA TYR A 27 10.93 0.29 -0.38
C TYR A 27 9.56 0.51 0.26
N LEU A 28 8.64 -0.42 0.10
CA LEU A 28 7.29 -0.32 0.67
C LEU A 28 7.32 -0.19 2.19
N VAL A 29 8.14 -1.00 2.85
CA VAL A 29 8.24 -1.03 4.32
C VAL A 29 8.90 0.23 4.86
N SER A 30 9.92 0.74 4.16
CA SER A 30 10.74 1.86 4.63
C SER A 30 10.11 3.21 4.38
N LYS A 31 9.51 3.41 3.21
CA LYS A 31 8.99 4.72 2.81
C LYS A 31 7.60 5.02 3.37
N ARG A 32 6.73 4.03 3.43
CA ARG A 32 5.35 4.16 3.95
C ARG A 32 4.59 5.35 3.38
N ASN A 33 4.81 5.64 2.09
CA ASN A 33 4.22 6.77 1.40
C ASN A 33 3.08 6.37 0.45
N HIS A 34 2.61 5.13 0.53
CA HIS A 34 1.58 4.58 -0.37
C HIS A 34 1.95 4.82 -1.83
N PRO A 35 3.06 4.26 -2.31
CA PRO A 35 3.60 4.62 -3.62
C PRO A 35 2.81 4.01 -4.77
N THR A 36 2.86 4.70 -5.90
CA THR A 36 2.43 4.16 -7.19
C THR A 36 3.58 3.37 -7.82
N VAL A 37 3.28 2.63 -8.90
CA VAL A 37 4.31 1.95 -9.72
C VAL A 37 5.36 2.95 -10.20
N ASP A 38 4.93 4.12 -10.68
CA ASP A 38 5.84 5.15 -11.21
C ASP A 38 6.77 5.68 -10.13
N MET A 39 6.28 5.91 -8.93
CA MET A 39 7.11 6.36 -7.80
C MET A 39 8.18 5.34 -7.45
N ILE A 40 7.80 4.07 -7.35
CA ILE A 40 8.75 2.99 -7.04
C ILE A 40 9.81 2.88 -8.15
N TYR A 41 9.37 2.90 -9.39
CA TYR A 41 10.27 2.83 -10.54
C TYR A 41 11.27 3.97 -10.54
N CYS A 42 10.81 5.22 -10.39
CA CYS A 42 11.69 6.38 -10.40
C CYS A 42 12.72 6.35 -9.27
N ASP A 43 12.32 5.88 -8.08
CA ASP A 43 13.20 5.85 -6.93
C ASP A 43 14.20 4.68 -6.97
N LEU A 44 13.88 3.58 -7.63
CA LEU A 44 14.70 2.36 -7.62
C LEU A 44 15.46 2.10 -8.93
N ILE A 45 15.19 2.84 -10.00
CA ILE A 45 15.79 2.56 -11.31
C ILE A 45 17.31 2.57 -11.29
N HIS A 46 17.93 3.42 -10.46
CA HIS A 46 19.38 3.52 -10.36
C HIS A 46 20.00 2.48 -9.41
N GLU A 47 19.18 1.83 -8.61
CA GLU A 47 19.64 0.80 -7.66
C GLU A 47 19.45 -0.62 -8.17
N ILE A 48 18.55 -0.81 -9.13
CA ILE A 48 18.23 -2.13 -9.67
C ILE A 48 18.51 -2.13 -11.17
N SER A 49 19.54 -2.89 -11.56
CA SER A 49 19.93 -3.02 -12.98
C SER A 49 18.79 -3.62 -13.79
N GLY A 50 18.44 -2.98 -14.91
CA GLY A 50 17.44 -3.46 -15.84
C GLY A 50 16.01 -3.38 -15.33
N LEU A 51 15.74 -2.54 -14.31
CA LEU A 51 14.38 -2.37 -13.79
C LEU A 51 13.50 -1.70 -14.85
N SER A 52 12.29 -2.24 -15.03
CA SER A 52 11.25 -1.65 -15.87
C SER A 52 9.98 -1.44 -15.05
N LYS A 53 9.09 -0.57 -15.53
CA LYS A 53 7.78 -0.37 -14.89
C LYS A 53 6.96 -1.66 -14.90
N THR A 54 7.06 -2.44 -15.98
CA THR A 54 6.39 -3.74 -16.08
C THR A 54 6.88 -4.68 -14.99
N THR A 55 8.17 -4.74 -14.73
CA THR A 55 8.72 -5.56 -13.65
C THR A 55 8.19 -5.12 -12.29
N VAL A 56 8.16 -3.82 -12.01
CA VAL A 56 7.63 -3.29 -10.76
C VAL A 56 6.15 -3.69 -10.62
N TYR A 57 5.37 -3.49 -11.66
CA TYR A 57 3.95 -3.85 -11.67
C TYR A 57 3.74 -5.35 -11.39
N ASN A 58 4.51 -6.22 -12.06
CA ASN A 58 4.39 -7.66 -11.88
C ASN A 58 4.77 -8.11 -10.47
N VAL A 59 5.81 -7.51 -9.90
CA VAL A 59 6.22 -7.80 -8.51
C VAL A 59 5.13 -7.37 -7.54
N LEU A 60 4.57 -6.18 -7.71
CA LEU A 60 3.50 -5.70 -6.85
C LEU A 60 2.24 -6.56 -6.94
N ASN A 61 1.88 -7.01 -8.15
CA ASN A 61 0.76 -7.94 -8.31
C ASN A 61 1.00 -9.25 -7.57
N LEU A 62 2.21 -9.80 -7.65
CA LEU A 62 2.58 -10.99 -6.90
C LEU A 62 2.43 -10.76 -5.40
N PHE A 63 2.87 -9.60 -4.91
CA PHE A 63 2.75 -9.26 -3.49
C PHE A 63 1.29 -9.17 -3.04
N VAL A 64 0.44 -8.57 -3.86
CA VAL A 64 -0.99 -8.47 -3.55
C VAL A 64 -1.64 -9.85 -3.53
N GLU A 65 -1.38 -10.68 -4.53
CA GLU A 65 -1.90 -12.04 -4.60
C GLU A 65 -1.42 -12.91 -3.44
N SER A 66 -0.21 -12.68 -2.96
CA SER A 66 0.38 -13.44 -1.86
C SER A 66 0.02 -12.88 -0.47
N GLY A 67 -0.71 -11.78 -0.42
CA GLY A 67 -1.16 -11.19 0.83
C GLY A 67 -0.10 -10.40 1.59
N VAL A 68 1.02 -10.02 0.95
CA VAL A 68 2.09 -9.26 1.59
C VAL A 68 2.02 -7.76 1.29
N ALA A 69 1.11 -7.35 0.43
CA ALA A 69 0.82 -5.94 0.15
C ALA A 69 -0.65 -5.77 -0.18
N LEU A 70 -1.15 -4.55 -0.01
CA LEU A 70 -2.49 -4.15 -0.43
C LEU A 70 -2.40 -3.22 -1.62
N ALA A 71 -3.33 -3.37 -2.57
CA ALA A 71 -3.55 -2.40 -3.63
C ALA A 71 -4.67 -1.45 -3.20
N ILE A 72 -4.42 -0.16 -3.28
CA ILE A 72 -5.33 0.88 -2.84
C ILE A 72 -5.74 1.72 -4.03
N ASN A 73 -7.03 1.76 -4.32
CA ASN A 73 -7.58 2.58 -5.40
C ASN A 73 -8.66 3.51 -4.83
N ILE A 74 -8.26 4.70 -4.42
CA ILE A 74 -9.18 5.70 -3.86
C ILE A 74 -9.75 6.59 -4.96
N GLU A 75 -9.00 6.82 -6.04
CA GLU A 75 -9.39 7.69 -7.14
C GLU A 75 -8.96 7.13 -8.50
N GLY A 76 -9.93 7.00 -9.40
CA GLY A 76 -9.69 6.75 -10.82
C GLY A 76 -8.79 5.55 -11.11
N ASN A 77 -7.79 5.78 -11.95
CA ASN A 77 -6.91 4.72 -12.44
C ASN A 77 -5.58 4.61 -11.67
N GLU A 78 -5.36 5.47 -10.68
CA GLU A 78 -4.11 5.47 -9.94
C GLU A 78 -4.18 4.47 -8.78
N ILE A 79 -3.39 3.40 -8.87
CA ILE A 79 -3.29 2.40 -7.82
C ILE A 79 -2.05 2.68 -6.98
N ARG A 80 -2.24 2.71 -5.66
CA ARG A 80 -1.17 2.84 -4.68
C ARG A 80 -1.02 1.52 -3.93
N TYR A 81 0.13 1.31 -3.33
CA TYR A 81 0.46 0.04 -2.67
C TYR A 81 0.91 0.28 -1.24
N ASP A 82 0.58 -0.65 -0.37
CA ASP A 82 0.86 -0.56 1.06
C ASP A 82 1.34 -1.91 1.57
N ALA A 83 2.49 -1.92 2.27
CA ALA A 83 3.00 -3.12 2.91
C ALA A 83 2.27 -3.45 4.21
N ASP A 84 1.54 -2.50 4.78
CA ASP A 84 0.72 -2.76 5.97
C ASP A 84 -0.59 -3.41 5.54
N THR A 85 -0.70 -4.72 5.80
CA THR A 85 -1.88 -5.51 5.45
C THR A 85 -2.89 -5.61 6.59
N SER A 86 -2.64 -4.94 7.71
CA SER A 86 -3.59 -4.89 8.82
C SER A 86 -4.85 -4.11 8.42
N THR A 87 -5.95 -4.36 9.14
CA THR A 87 -7.20 -3.63 8.90
C THR A 87 -7.03 -2.17 9.34
N HIS A 88 -6.99 -1.26 8.38
CA HIS A 88 -6.90 0.17 8.63
C HIS A 88 -7.60 0.92 7.49
N GLY A 89 -7.88 2.20 7.73
CA GLY A 89 -8.47 3.07 6.71
C GLY A 89 -7.41 3.94 6.04
N HIS A 90 -7.79 4.49 4.90
CA HIS A 90 -6.95 5.42 4.15
C HIS A 90 -7.72 6.72 3.92
N PHE A 91 -7.04 7.84 4.15
CA PHE A 91 -7.59 9.17 3.90
C PHE A 91 -6.84 9.81 2.74
N LYS A 92 -7.56 10.30 1.75
CA LYS A 92 -6.98 11.01 0.60
C LYS A 92 -7.31 12.50 0.71
N CYS A 93 -6.28 13.34 0.74
CA CYS A 93 -6.46 14.77 0.70
C CYS A 93 -6.61 15.24 -0.75
N LYS A 94 -7.65 16.05 -1.01
CA LYS A 94 -7.91 16.60 -2.35
C LYS A 94 -6.90 17.67 -2.74
N ILE A 95 -6.24 18.30 -1.78
CA ILE A 95 -5.36 19.45 -2.02
C ILE A 95 -3.91 19.01 -2.16
N CYS A 96 -3.33 18.38 -1.13
CA CYS A 96 -1.94 17.93 -1.19
C CYS A 96 -1.76 16.57 -1.84
N THR A 97 -2.85 15.88 -2.15
CA THR A 97 -2.90 14.54 -2.75
C THR A 97 -2.25 13.43 -1.91
N GLY A 98 -1.90 13.73 -0.66
CA GLY A 98 -1.33 12.75 0.27
C GLY A 98 -2.35 11.71 0.69
N VAL A 99 -1.87 10.50 0.95
CA VAL A 99 -2.67 9.42 1.50
C VAL A 99 -2.15 9.11 2.90
N MET A 100 -3.06 9.10 3.87
CA MET A 100 -2.74 8.87 5.28
C MET A 100 -3.52 7.70 5.81
N ASP A 101 -2.88 6.90 6.67
CA ASP A 101 -3.54 5.79 7.34
C ASP A 101 -4.22 6.27 8.62
N PHE A 102 -5.33 5.63 8.94
CA PHE A 102 -5.96 5.80 10.25
C PHE A 102 -6.42 4.43 10.76
N ARG A 103 -6.44 4.30 12.09
CA ARG A 103 -6.86 3.06 12.72
C ARG A 103 -8.37 2.90 12.68
N ILE A 104 -8.81 1.66 12.46
CA ILE A 104 -10.22 1.30 12.50
C ILE A 104 -10.43 0.38 13.68
N LYS A 105 -11.37 0.76 14.55
CA LYS A 105 -11.84 -0.10 15.64
C LYS A 105 -13.02 -0.90 15.12
N LYS A 106 -12.97 -2.22 15.29
CA LYS A 106 -14.03 -3.10 14.82
C LYS A 106 -15.39 -2.73 15.43
N GLU A 107 -15.39 -2.24 16.68
CA GLU A 107 -16.60 -1.86 17.39
C GLU A 107 -17.30 -0.66 16.76
N ASP A 108 -16.55 0.18 16.05
CA ASP A 108 -17.06 1.40 15.42
C ASP A 108 -17.61 1.15 14.00
N LEU A 109 -17.45 -0.07 13.49
CA LEU A 109 -17.93 -0.42 12.16
C LEU A 109 -19.38 -0.89 12.21
N PRO A 110 -20.22 -0.42 11.29
CA PRO A 110 -21.58 -0.93 11.21
C PRO A 110 -21.58 -2.39 10.76
N ASP A 111 -22.54 -3.16 11.25
CA ASP A 111 -22.77 -4.52 10.79
C ASP A 111 -23.27 -4.44 9.34
N PRO A 112 -22.55 -5.05 8.36
CA PRO A 112 -22.98 -5.02 6.96
C PRO A 112 -24.20 -5.87 6.66
N GLY A 113 -24.68 -6.69 7.62
CA GLY A 113 -25.84 -7.57 7.42
C GLY A 113 -25.58 -8.73 6.47
N LEU A 114 -24.32 -9.14 6.35
CA LEU A 114 -23.91 -10.21 5.44
C LEU A 114 -23.68 -11.52 6.19
N ASP A 115 -24.70 -12.00 6.87
CA ASP A 115 -24.63 -13.26 7.63
C ASP A 115 -24.37 -14.44 6.68
N GLY A 116 -23.39 -15.26 7.02
CA GLY A 116 -22.99 -16.41 6.21
C GLY A 116 -22.11 -16.08 5.01
N PHE A 117 -21.81 -14.81 4.77
CA PHE A 117 -20.88 -14.39 3.73
C PHE A 117 -19.44 -14.49 4.22
N ARG A 118 -18.55 -14.95 3.35
CA ARG A 118 -17.12 -14.89 3.61
C ARG A 118 -16.58 -13.59 3.01
N ILE A 119 -16.04 -12.71 3.85
CA ILE A 119 -15.47 -11.45 3.42
C ILE A 119 -13.95 -11.61 3.38
N ASP A 120 -13.38 -11.55 2.20
CA ASP A 120 -11.94 -11.72 2.02
C ASP A 120 -11.18 -10.40 2.17
N GLU A 121 -11.80 -9.27 1.78
CA GLU A 121 -11.18 -7.95 1.87
C GLU A 121 -12.16 -6.90 2.35
N GLN A 122 -11.64 -5.93 3.11
CA GLN A 122 -12.41 -4.76 3.56
C GLN A 122 -11.57 -3.52 3.33
N HIS A 123 -12.16 -2.49 2.71
CA HIS A 123 -11.48 -1.24 2.40
C HIS A 123 -12.30 -0.08 2.93
N TYR A 124 -11.64 0.84 3.63
CA TYR A 124 -12.26 2.04 4.20
C TYR A 124 -11.53 3.26 3.67
N TYR A 125 -12.23 4.07 2.90
CA TYR A 125 -11.65 5.25 2.25
C TYR A 125 -12.41 6.50 2.65
N LEU A 126 -11.67 7.50 3.11
CA LEU A 126 -12.20 8.85 3.33
C LEU A 126 -11.48 9.83 2.41
N LYS A 127 -12.23 10.75 1.85
CA LYS A 127 -11.71 11.84 1.03
C LYS A 127 -12.11 13.18 1.61
N GLY A 128 -11.23 14.13 1.53
CA GLY A 128 -11.53 15.47 2.01
C GLY A 128 -10.28 16.33 2.00
N VAL A 129 -10.15 17.17 3.01
CA VAL A 129 -9.01 18.05 3.19
C VAL A 129 -8.33 17.68 4.49
N CYS A 130 -7.02 17.36 4.45
CA CYS A 130 -6.28 16.99 5.66
C CYS A 130 -6.15 18.20 6.60
N SER A 131 -5.82 17.95 7.86
CA SER A 131 -5.73 18.99 8.87
C SER A 131 -4.75 20.10 8.49
N PHE A 132 -3.64 19.73 7.88
CA PHE A 132 -2.62 20.69 7.43
C PHE A 132 -3.17 21.62 6.35
N CYS A 133 -3.83 21.07 5.32
CA CYS A 133 -4.41 21.86 4.23
C CYS A 133 -5.64 22.64 4.68
N ALA A 134 -6.45 22.08 5.59
CA ALA A 134 -7.60 22.77 6.16
C ALA A 134 -7.17 24.04 6.90
N ASN A 135 -6.09 23.96 7.69
CA ASN A 135 -5.56 25.12 8.40
C ASN A 135 -5.05 26.21 7.45
N LYS A 136 -4.47 25.82 6.31
CA LYS A 136 -4.02 26.79 5.28
C LYS A 136 -5.18 27.50 4.61
N ILE A 137 -6.29 26.79 4.36
CA ILE A 137 -7.48 27.37 3.71
C ILE A 137 -8.17 28.35 4.62
N GLU A 138 -8.24 28.06 5.91
CA GLU A 138 -8.88 28.93 6.92
C GLU A 138 -8.03 30.13 7.30
N ALA A 139 -6.76 30.11 7.00
CA ALA A 139 -5.87 31.24 7.20
C ALA A 139 -6.04 32.24 6.06
#